data_e03fb34808a83632f6974a06c1b28777
#
_entry.id   e03fb34808a83632f6974a06c1b28777
#
_cell.length_a   1.000
_cell.length_b   1.000
_cell.length_c   1.000
_cell.angle_alpha   90.00
_cell.angle_beta   90.00
_cell.angle_gamma   90.00
#
_symmetry.space_group_name_H-M   'P 1'
#
loop_
_entity.id
_entity.type
_entity.pdbx_description
1 polymer ?
#
loop_
_entity_poly.entity_id
_entity_poly.type
_entity_poly.pdbx_seq_one_letter_code
_entity_poly.pdbx_strand_id
1 'polypeptide(L)'
;MQKWASPASPNASGSAGQMDHSQMDHGSSHSDPSLQAYLDEQNTIMSTMMDDMGNIQHSGSAAVDFLAGMIPHHASAISMAESYLNNGGSHPELKPLAESIITAQKAEIDEMKAMIQERETTAVKDEEQESAYLDAYNKLMLSSHAVHTDGDSLDEAFARGMMLHHQMAVDMSNAILVHTEDEAVKKLAQNIVDAQQEEITQMQSILDDLPKS
;
A
#
# COMPACT_ATOMS: atom_id res chain seq x y z
N MET A 1 -13.98 -46.06 -55.96
CA MET A 1 -13.86 -45.57 -57.33
C MET A 1 -13.30 -44.16 -57.30
N GLN A 2 -12.16 -44.06 -57.83
CA GLN A 2 -11.30 -43.18 -58.62
C GLN A 2 -10.67 -42.07 -57.79
N LYS A 3 -9.38 -42.14 -57.41
CA LYS A 3 -8.07 -41.94 -58.10
C LYS A 3 -8.10 -40.82 -59.15
N TRP A 4 -7.24 -39.79 -58.88
CA TRP A 4 -6.32 -39.10 -59.83
C TRP A 4 -5.47 -38.14 -58.98
N ALA A 5 -4.23 -38.30 -58.76
CA ALA A 5 -2.93 -38.22 -59.41
C ALA A 5 -2.47 -36.74 -59.66
N SER A 6 -1.33 -36.38 -58.98
CA SER A 6 -0.48 -35.20 -59.22
C SER A 6 0.06 -35.12 -60.66
N PRO A 7 0.57 -34.00 -61.07
CA PRO A 7 2.01 -33.97 -61.35
C PRO A 7 2.81 -32.75 -60.86
N ALA A 8 4.09 -32.98 -60.94
CA ALA A 8 5.29 -32.36 -60.45
C ALA A 8 5.64 -30.94 -60.97
N SER A 9 6.60 -30.35 -60.25
CA SER A 9 7.37 -29.12 -60.44
C SER A 9 7.94 -28.88 -61.84
N PRO A 10 8.41 -27.60 -62.08
CA PRO A 10 9.83 -27.39 -61.98
C PRO A 10 10.30 -26.07 -61.36
N ASN A 11 11.51 -26.19 -60.85
CA ASN A 11 12.49 -25.32 -60.35
C ASN A 11 12.74 -24.05 -61.22
N ALA A 12 12.86 -22.88 -60.54
CA ALA A 12 13.60 -21.76 -61.10
C ALA A 12 14.26 -20.94 -59.95
N SER A 13 15.55 -20.96 -59.95
CA SER A 13 16.47 -20.17 -59.12
C SER A 13 16.25 -18.67 -59.33
N GLY A 14 16.22 -17.93 -58.23
CA GLY A 14 16.26 -16.49 -58.20
C GLY A 14 16.82 -16.00 -56.87
N SER A 15 18.13 -15.74 -56.88
CA SER A 15 18.88 -15.05 -55.84
C SER A 15 18.41 -13.60 -55.73
N ALA A 16 17.98 -13.19 -54.55
CA ALA A 16 18.05 -11.78 -54.18
C ALA A 16 17.81 -11.55 -52.68
N GLY A 17 18.75 -10.95 -52.03
CA GLY A 17 18.55 -10.02 -50.93
C GLY A 17 18.30 -10.65 -49.56
N GLN A 18 19.40 -10.95 -48.89
CA GLN A 18 19.50 -10.97 -47.44
C GLN A 18 19.19 -9.57 -46.95
N MET A 19 17.96 -9.32 -46.47
CA MET A 19 17.67 -8.20 -45.63
C MET A 19 18.04 -8.59 -44.21
N ASP A 20 19.13 -8.03 -43.78
CA ASP A 20 19.62 -7.98 -42.41
C ASP A 20 18.56 -7.28 -41.53
N HIS A 21 17.77 -8.08 -40.81
CA HIS A 21 16.92 -7.63 -39.70
C HIS A 21 17.74 -7.63 -38.40
N SER A 22 18.95 -7.04 -38.47
CA SER A 22 19.70 -6.67 -37.30
C SER A 22 19.06 -5.43 -36.69
N GLN A 23 18.64 -5.61 -35.46
CA GLN A 23 18.41 -4.57 -34.45
C GLN A 23 17.26 -3.59 -34.68
N MET A 24 16.06 -4.06 -34.39
CA MET A 24 15.22 -3.23 -33.55
C MET A 24 15.59 -3.60 -32.11
N ASP A 25 16.54 -2.84 -31.58
CA ASP A 25 16.79 -2.71 -30.17
C ASP A 25 15.52 -2.08 -29.58
N HIS A 26 14.57 -2.93 -29.17
CA HIS A 26 13.55 -2.53 -28.24
C HIS A 26 14.31 -2.23 -26.96
N GLY A 27 14.59 -0.95 -26.75
CA GLY A 27 15.13 -0.46 -25.51
C GLY A 27 14.39 -1.11 -24.36
N SER A 28 14.97 -2.16 -23.83
CA SER A 28 14.62 -2.70 -22.54
C SER A 28 14.94 -1.57 -21.57
N SER A 29 13.90 -0.84 -21.16
CA SER A 29 13.98 -0.11 -19.91
C SER A 29 14.31 -1.19 -18.88
N HIS A 30 15.60 -1.29 -18.53
CA HIS A 30 16.01 -2.10 -17.40
C HIS A 30 15.42 -1.42 -16.16
N SER A 31 14.19 -1.77 -15.79
CA SER A 31 13.64 -1.44 -14.48
C SER A 31 14.63 -2.00 -13.45
N ASP A 32 15.03 -1.16 -12.52
CA ASP A 32 15.90 -1.56 -11.42
C ASP A 32 15.30 -2.81 -10.74
N PRO A 33 16.05 -3.93 -10.66
CA PRO A 33 15.53 -5.16 -10.05
C PRO A 33 15.04 -4.96 -8.61
N SER A 34 15.67 -4.03 -7.86
CA SER A 34 15.27 -3.70 -6.49
C SER A 34 13.93 -2.97 -6.47
N LEU A 35 13.72 -2.04 -7.39
CA LEU A 35 12.43 -1.36 -7.55
C LEU A 35 11.33 -2.35 -7.93
N GLN A 36 11.59 -3.25 -8.89
CA GLN A 36 10.59 -4.24 -9.29
C GLN A 36 10.23 -5.18 -8.14
N ALA A 37 11.23 -5.70 -7.41
CA ALA A 37 11.00 -6.55 -6.25
C ALA A 37 10.17 -5.83 -5.17
N TYR A 38 10.50 -4.57 -4.90
CA TYR A 38 9.74 -3.72 -3.99
C TYR A 38 8.28 -3.56 -4.42
N LEU A 39 8.03 -3.22 -5.69
CA LEU A 39 6.66 -3.02 -6.20
C LEU A 39 5.82 -4.30 -6.14
N ASP A 40 6.42 -5.47 -6.43
CA ASP A 40 5.75 -6.77 -6.32
C ASP A 40 5.38 -7.11 -4.86
N GLU A 41 6.28 -6.80 -3.92
CA GLU A 41 6.02 -6.93 -2.48
C GLU A 41 4.91 -5.97 -2.03
N GLN A 42 4.91 -4.70 -2.49
CA GLN A 42 3.88 -3.72 -2.16
C GLN A 42 2.48 -4.19 -2.57
N ASN A 43 2.34 -4.75 -3.77
CA ASN A 43 1.06 -5.29 -4.22
C ASN A 43 0.53 -6.39 -3.27
N THR A 44 1.43 -7.25 -2.79
CA THR A 44 1.08 -8.31 -1.84
C THR A 44 0.72 -7.74 -0.46
N ILE A 45 1.51 -6.79 0.05
CA ILE A 45 1.27 -6.13 1.34
C ILE A 45 -0.09 -5.42 1.33
N MET A 46 -0.36 -4.63 0.29
CA MET A 46 -1.62 -3.89 0.17
C MET A 46 -2.83 -4.82 0.04
N SER A 47 -2.72 -5.90 -0.76
CA SER A 47 -3.79 -6.90 -0.87
C SER A 47 -4.09 -7.56 0.47
N THR A 48 -3.05 -7.97 1.21
CA THR A 48 -3.20 -8.58 2.53
C THR A 48 -3.84 -7.61 3.52
N MET A 49 -3.37 -6.35 3.55
CA MET A 49 -3.95 -5.30 4.38
C MET A 49 -5.45 -5.12 4.10
N MET A 50 -5.83 -5.00 2.83
CA MET A 50 -7.24 -4.80 2.45
C MET A 50 -8.11 -5.99 2.83
N ASP A 51 -7.60 -7.22 2.66
CA ASP A 51 -8.30 -8.43 3.09
C ASP A 51 -8.49 -8.46 4.61
N ASP A 52 -7.45 -8.17 5.39
CA ASP A 52 -7.52 -8.17 6.85
C ASP A 52 -8.45 -7.06 7.37
N MET A 53 -8.37 -5.86 6.79
CA MET A 53 -9.24 -4.74 7.13
C MET A 53 -10.71 -4.99 6.75
N GLY A 54 -10.95 -5.71 5.64
CA GLY A 54 -12.29 -6.09 5.20
C GLY A 54 -12.94 -7.20 6.04
N ASN A 55 -12.14 -7.92 6.84
CA ASN A 55 -12.60 -9.03 7.69
C ASN A 55 -12.70 -8.69 9.18
N ILE A 56 -12.61 -7.41 9.56
CA ILE A 56 -12.81 -7.02 10.96
C ILE A 56 -14.22 -7.41 11.45
N GLN A 57 -14.28 -7.96 12.66
CA GLN A 57 -15.56 -8.31 13.26
C GLN A 57 -16.21 -7.07 13.86
N HIS A 58 -17.49 -6.88 13.59
CA HIS A 58 -18.27 -5.83 14.21
C HIS A 58 -18.46 -6.14 15.70
N SER A 59 -17.97 -5.23 16.53
CA SER A 59 -17.93 -5.42 17.98
C SER A 59 -19.14 -4.85 18.73
N GLY A 60 -19.94 -4.03 18.07
CA GLY A 60 -20.97 -3.19 18.68
C GLY A 60 -20.42 -1.86 19.21
N SER A 61 -19.16 -1.53 18.92
CA SER A 61 -18.47 -0.31 19.36
C SER A 61 -17.59 0.27 18.27
N ALA A 62 -17.90 1.47 17.79
CA ALA A 62 -17.08 2.19 16.82
C ALA A 62 -15.60 2.31 17.25
N ALA A 63 -15.38 2.53 18.56
CA ALA A 63 -14.03 2.63 19.13
C ALA A 63 -13.23 1.33 18.94
N VAL A 64 -13.84 0.18 19.25
CA VAL A 64 -13.18 -1.14 19.11
C VAL A 64 -12.96 -1.48 17.64
N ASP A 65 -13.93 -1.20 16.77
CA ASP A 65 -13.84 -1.47 15.34
C ASP A 65 -12.75 -0.62 14.68
N PHE A 66 -12.61 0.66 15.10
CA PHE A 66 -11.50 1.51 14.67
C PHE A 66 -10.14 0.91 15.05
N LEU A 67 -9.97 0.53 16.32
CA LEU A 67 -8.72 -0.07 16.80
C LEU A 67 -8.41 -1.37 16.04
N ALA A 68 -9.40 -2.21 15.83
CA ALA A 68 -9.27 -3.48 15.11
C ALA A 68 -8.87 -3.28 13.64
N GLY A 69 -9.42 -2.26 12.96
CA GLY A 69 -9.08 -1.92 11.58
C GLY A 69 -7.72 -1.24 11.43
N MET A 70 -7.32 -0.43 12.43
CA MET A 70 -6.04 0.27 12.40
C MET A 70 -4.84 -0.66 12.65
N ILE A 71 -5.01 -1.76 13.37
CA ILE A 71 -3.93 -2.75 13.61
C ILE A 71 -3.38 -3.33 12.29
N PRO A 72 -4.18 -3.95 11.39
CA PRO A 72 -3.66 -4.45 10.12
C PRO A 72 -3.15 -3.34 9.22
N HIS A 73 -3.73 -2.14 9.28
CA HIS A 73 -3.22 -0.97 8.57
C HIS A 73 -1.78 -0.65 9.03
N HIS A 74 -1.52 -0.51 10.31
CA HIS A 74 -0.17 -0.27 10.85
C HIS A 74 0.80 -1.41 10.55
N ALA A 75 0.35 -2.66 10.62
CA ALA A 75 1.17 -3.81 10.27
C ALA A 75 1.65 -3.76 8.81
N SER A 76 0.82 -3.27 7.91
CA SER A 76 1.21 -3.10 6.51
C SER A 76 2.23 -1.97 6.31
N ALA A 77 2.13 -0.84 7.02
CA ALA A 77 3.14 0.21 6.97
C ALA A 77 4.52 -0.27 7.44
N ILE A 78 4.54 -1.09 8.51
CA ILE A 78 5.77 -1.74 8.97
C ILE A 78 6.36 -2.61 7.87
N SER A 79 5.54 -3.44 7.23
CA SER A 79 5.98 -4.31 6.13
C SER A 79 6.47 -3.51 4.91
N MET A 80 5.82 -2.40 4.56
CA MET A 80 6.25 -1.48 3.49
C MET A 80 7.62 -0.88 3.80
N ALA A 81 7.84 -0.41 5.03
CA ALA A 81 9.10 0.17 5.46
C ALA A 81 10.22 -0.87 5.53
N GLU A 82 9.94 -2.08 6.05
CA GLU A 82 10.89 -3.19 6.05
C GLU A 82 11.26 -3.63 4.62
N SER A 83 10.29 -3.70 3.70
CA SER A 83 10.51 -4.00 2.28
C SER A 83 11.43 -2.95 1.62
N TYR A 84 11.18 -1.65 1.86
CA TYR A 84 12.05 -0.57 1.36
C TYR A 84 13.50 -0.76 1.81
N LEU A 85 13.72 -1.00 3.10
CA LEU A 85 15.05 -1.19 3.67
C LEU A 85 15.73 -2.46 3.12
N ASN A 86 14.99 -3.55 2.97
CA ASN A 86 15.49 -4.85 2.49
C ASN A 86 15.87 -4.81 0.99
N ASN A 87 15.16 -4.02 0.20
CA ASN A 87 15.44 -3.84 -1.22
C ASN A 87 16.53 -2.77 -1.50
N GLY A 88 17.23 -2.29 -0.47
CA GLY A 88 18.38 -1.41 -0.60
C GLY A 88 18.07 0.08 -0.47
N GLY A 89 16.91 0.43 0.08
CA GLY A 89 16.55 1.81 0.40
C GLY A 89 17.63 2.49 1.26
N SER A 90 18.21 3.55 0.76
CA SER A 90 19.39 4.18 1.35
C SER A 90 19.39 5.70 1.33
N HIS A 91 18.29 6.31 0.88
CA HIS A 91 18.16 7.77 0.92
C HIS A 91 18.41 8.29 2.34
N PRO A 92 19.24 9.33 2.53
CA PRO A 92 19.72 9.76 3.85
C PRO A 92 18.60 10.20 4.81
N GLU A 93 17.45 10.62 4.29
CA GLU A 93 16.29 11.02 5.07
C GLU A 93 15.18 9.96 5.10
N LEU A 94 14.92 9.22 4.00
CA LEU A 94 13.89 8.18 3.98
C LEU A 94 14.27 6.96 4.81
N LYS A 95 15.55 6.58 4.84
CA LYS A 95 15.98 5.43 5.65
C LYS A 95 15.69 5.62 7.14
N PRO A 96 16.13 6.71 7.81
CA PRO A 96 15.79 6.93 9.22
C PRO A 96 14.29 7.13 9.43
N LEU A 97 13.56 7.70 8.47
CA LEU A 97 12.11 7.83 8.54
C LEU A 97 11.43 6.43 8.52
N ALA A 98 11.83 5.53 7.63
CA ALA A 98 11.32 4.16 7.58
C ALA A 98 11.59 3.41 8.91
N GLU A 99 12.78 3.55 9.48
CA GLU A 99 13.13 2.96 10.79
C GLU A 99 12.28 3.55 11.93
N SER A 100 11.97 4.85 11.86
CA SER A 100 11.09 5.53 12.81
C SER A 100 9.66 5.03 12.71
N ILE A 101 9.11 4.94 11.50
CA ILE A 101 7.77 4.42 11.22
C ILE A 101 7.61 3.01 11.79
N ILE A 102 8.59 2.11 11.55
CA ILE A 102 8.57 0.75 12.09
C ILE A 102 8.47 0.78 13.63
N THR A 103 9.25 1.62 14.27
CA THR A 103 9.32 1.68 15.74
C THR A 103 8.04 2.25 16.33
N ALA A 104 7.56 3.37 15.79
CA ALA A 104 6.37 4.05 16.27
C ALA A 104 5.12 3.18 16.09
N GLN A 105 4.92 2.63 14.88
CA GLN A 105 3.72 1.87 14.60
C GLN A 105 3.68 0.49 15.30
N LYS A 106 4.83 -0.12 15.59
CA LYS A 106 4.88 -1.29 16.50
C LYS A 106 4.35 -0.95 17.89
N ALA A 107 4.76 0.19 18.44
CA ALA A 107 4.29 0.62 19.76
C ALA A 107 2.78 0.95 19.75
N GLU A 108 2.29 1.60 18.70
CA GLU A 108 0.86 1.90 18.55
C GLU A 108 0.00 0.65 18.38
N ILE A 109 0.48 -0.38 17.66
CA ILE A 109 -0.19 -1.70 17.59
C ILE A 109 -0.31 -2.31 18.98
N ASP A 110 0.74 -2.27 19.78
CA ASP A 110 0.70 -2.84 21.14
C ASP A 110 -0.26 -2.04 22.05
N GLU A 111 -0.29 -0.71 21.93
CA GLU A 111 -1.27 0.16 22.61
C GLU A 111 -2.69 -0.17 22.17
N MET A 112 -2.97 -0.27 20.86
CA MET A 112 -4.30 -0.61 20.35
C MET A 112 -4.79 -1.97 20.84
N LYS A 113 -3.91 -3.00 20.85
CA LYS A 113 -4.24 -4.32 21.39
C LYS A 113 -4.61 -4.26 22.88
N ALA A 114 -3.84 -3.51 23.68
CA ALA A 114 -4.15 -3.32 25.10
C ALA A 114 -5.48 -2.60 25.30
N MET A 115 -5.74 -1.57 24.48
CA MET A 115 -7.00 -0.83 24.51
C MET A 115 -8.21 -1.72 24.13
N ILE A 116 -8.07 -2.60 23.13
CA ILE A 116 -9.12 -3.57 22.77
C ILE A 116 -9.39 -4.51 23.94
N GLN A 117 -8.35 -5.10 24.53
CA GLN A 117 -8.48 -6.02 25.64
C GLN A 117 -9.19 -5.39 26.86
N GLU A 118 -8.87 -4.15 27.19
CA GLU A 118 -9.55 -3.40 28.24
C GLU A 118 -11.06 -3.23 27.93
N ARG A 119 -11.39 -3.02 26.64
CA ARG A 119 -12.75 -2.74 26.17
C ARG A 119 -13.61 -3.97 25.93
N GLU A 120 -13.05 -5.17 25.91
CA GLU A 120 -13.83 -6.42 25.78
C GLU A 120 -14.95 -6.52 26.83
N THR A 121 -14.72 -5.96 28.04
CA THR A 121 -15.68 -6.00 29.15
C THR A 121 -16.28 -4.63 29.51
N THR A 122 -15.71 -3.54 29.04
CA THR A 122 -16.07 -2.17 29.48
C THR A 122 -16.64 -1.30 28.36
N ALA A 123 -16.47 -1.70 27.07
CA ALA A 123 -16.95 -0.90 25.95
C ALA A 123 -18.47 -0.68 26.03
N VAL A 124 -18.87 0.57 25.91
CA VAL A 124 -20.26 0.92 25.69
C VAL A 124 -20.61 0.53 24.25
N LYS A 125 -21.60 -0.33 24.11
CA LYS A 125 -22.13 -0.71 22.81
C LYS A 125 -23.13 0.33 22.37
N ASP A 126 -22.90 0.89 21.19
CA ASP A 126 -23.77 1.87 20.54
C ASP A 126 -23.83 1.54 19.04
N GLU A 127 -24.86 0.78 18.69
CA GLU A 127 -25.07 0.29 17.32
C GLU A 127 -25.26 1.44 16.30
N GLU A 128 -25.76 2.61 16.72
CA GLU A 128 -25.95 3.77 15.86
C GLU A 128 -24.59 4.41 15.54
N GLN A 129 -23.75 4.63 16.54
CA GLN A 129 -22.39 5.16 16.36
C GLN A 129 -21.51 4.19 15.56
N GLU A 130 -21.58 2.89 15.88
CA GLU A 130 -20.84 1.85 15.15
C GLU A 130 -21.26 1.84 13.67
N SER A 131 -22.56 1.80 13.37
CA SER A 131 -23.06 1.81 12.00
C SER A 131 -22.60 3.05 11.23
N ALA A 132 -22.65 4.22 11.86
CA ALA A 132 -22.22 5.46 11.22
C ALA A 132 -20.69 5.47 10.95
N TYR A 133 -19.89 4.94 11.88
CA TYR A 133 -18.46 4.76 11.67
C TYR A 133 -18.16 3.76 10.54
N LEU A 134 -18.80 2.61 10.53
CA LEU A 134 -18.62 1.57 9.52
C LEU A 134 -19.05 2.05 8.12
N ASP A 135 -20.07 2.88 8.01
CA ASP A 135 -20.44 3.51 6.74
C ASP A 135 -19.34 4.45 6.22
N ALA A 136 -18.72 5.22 7.11
CA ALA A 136 -17.56 6.07 6.75
C ALA A 136 -16.35 5.22 6.38
N TYR A 137 -16.02 4.22 7.19
CA TYR A 137 -14.94 3.28 6.98
C TYR A 137 -15.07 2.54 5.63
N ASN A 138 -16.24 1.99 5.32
CA ASN A 138 -16.48 1.29 4.06
C ASN A 138 -16.32 2.20 2.84
N LYS A 139 -16.69 3.48 2.94
CA LYS A 139 -16.45 4.46 1.86
C LYS A 139 -14.95 4.69 1.64
N LEU A 140 -14.17 4.79 2.71
CA LEU A 140 -12.71 4.91 2.63
C LEU A 140 -12.10 3.67 1.99
N MET A 141 -12.49 2.46 2.40
CA MET A 141 -12.03 1.20 1.83
C MET A 141 -12.31 1.13 0.32
N LEU A 142 -13.50 1.52 -0.13
CA LEU A 142 -13.86 1.52 -1.56
C LEU A 142 -13.03 2.53 -2.36
N SER A 143 -12.67 3.67 -1.79
CA SER A 143 -11.86 4.69 -2.48
C SER A 143 -10.37 4.31 -2.57
N SER A 144 -9.88 3.48 -1.65
CA SER A 144 -8.46 3.09 -1.55
C SER A 144 -8.05 1.98 -2.52
N HIS A 145 -9.00 1.27 -3.17
CA HIS A 145 -8.69 0.19 -4.12
C HIS A 145 -7.97 0.62 -5.40
N ALA A 146 -7.88 1.92 -5.67
CA ALA A 146 -7.28 2.46 -6.89
C ALA A 146 -5.82 2.91 -6.72
N VAL A 147 -5.21 2.68 -5.55
CA VAL A 147 -3.87 3.17 -5.25
C VAL A 147 -2.82 2.18 -5.77
N HIS A 148 -2.31 2.45 -6.97
CA HIS A 148 -1.07 1.84 -7.44
C HIS A 148 0.11 2.74 -7.05
N THR A 149 1.05 2.19 -6.30
CA THR A 149 2.34 2.82 -6.08
C THR A 149 3.18 2.65 -7.34
N ASP A 150 3.55 3.75 -7.95
CA ASP A 150 4.52 3.84 -9.02
C ASP A 150 5.64 4.81 -8.63
N GLY A 151 6.74 4.72 -9.31
CA GLY A 151 7.89 5.60 -9.12
C GLY A 151 9.02 5.18 -10.06
N ASP A 152 9.84 6.14 -10.42
CA ASP A 152 11.02 5.91 -11.29
C ASP A 152 12.23 5.39 -10.49
N SER A 153 12.14 5.40 -9.15
CA SER A 153 13.14 4.88 -8.23
C SER A 153 12.50 4.21 -7.01
N LEU A 154 13.29 3.40 -6.30
CA LEU A 154 12.88 2.77 -5.04
C LEU A 154 12.47 3.83 -3.98
N ASP A 155 13.25 4.91 -3.87
CA ASP A 155 12.98 6.00 -2.93
C ASP A 155 11.67 6.72 -3.26
N GLU A 156 11.43 7.01 -4.53
CA GLU A 156 10.19 7.64 -4.98
C GLU A 156 8.97 6.73 -4.77
N ALA A 157 9.07 5.45 -5.15
CA ALA A 157 7.99 4.48 -4.97
C ALA A 157 7.63 4.29 -3.49
N PHE A 158 8.64 4.21 -2.61
CA PHE A 158 8.41 4.13 -1.16
C PHE A 158 7.72 5.38 -0.62
N ALA A 159 8.26 6.57 -0.91
CA ALA A 159 7.71 7.82 -0.39
C ALA A 159 6.26 8.04 -0.87
N ARG A 160 5.98 7.86 -2.17
CA ARG A 160 4.62 7.98 -2.72
C ARG A 160 3.65 6.97 -2.09
N GLY A 161 4.07 5.70 -2.00
CA GLY A 161 3.24 4.64 -1.44
C GLY A 161 2.93 4.87 0.03
N MET A 162 3.93 5.23 0.83
CA MET A 162 3.75 5.48 2.26
C MET A 162 2.91 6.73 2.53
N MET A 163 3.03 7.79 1.73
CA MET A 163 2.16 8.97 1.83
C MET A 163 0.69 8.62 1.62
N LEU A 164 0.38 7.83 0.60
CA LEU A 164 -1.00 7.39 0.34
C LEU A 164 -1.52 6.48 1.46
N HIS A 165 -0.68 5.60 1.95
CA HIS A 165 -0.97 4.74 3.09
C HIS A 165 -1.28 5.58 4.35
N HIS A 166 -0.44 6.54 4.68
CA HIS A 166 -0.63 7.44 5.83
C HIS A 166 -1.90 8.29 5.70
N GLN A 167 -2.22 8.76 4.48
CA GLN A 167 -3.45 9.50 4.26
C GLN A 167 -4.69 8.68 4.62
N MET A 168 -4.68 7.38 4.34
CA MET A 168 -5.77 6.48 4.74
C MET A 168 -5.92 6.39 6.26
N ALA A 169 -4.83 6.30 7.01
CA ALA A 169 -4.88 6.31 8.48
C ALA A 169 -5.41 7.64 9.04
N VAL A 170 -5.00 8.76 8.44
CA VAL A 170 -5.52 10.10 8.78
C VAL A 170 -7.03 10.16 8.55
N ASP A 171 -7.51 9.65 7.41
CA ASP A 171 -8.94 9.66 7.08
C ASP A 171 -9.75 8.74 8.01
N MET A 172 -9.24 7.55 8.33
CA MET A 172 -9.84 6.65 9.32
C MET A 172 -9.90 7.27 10.71
N SER A 173 -8.82 7.92 11.13
CA SER A 173 -8.73 8.61 12.41
C SER A 173 -9.68 9.79 12.50
N ASN A 174 -9.79 10.60 11.45
CA ASN A 174 -10.78 11.67 11.37
C ASN A 174 -12.23 11.15 11.42
N ALA A 175 -12.49 10.00 10.80
CA ALA A 175 -13.81 9.37 10.87
C ALA A 175 -14.16 8.96 12.31
N ILE A 176 -13.26 8.29 13.04
CA ILE A 176 -13.57 7.87 14.41
C ILE A 176 -13.72 9.05 15.38
N LEU A 177 -12.99 10.14 15.19
CA LEU A 177 -13.08 11.34 16.03
C LEU A 177 -14.50 11.90 16.13
N VAL A 178 -15.34 11.70 15.10
CA VAL A 178 -16.74 12.15 15.07
C VAL A 178 -17.75 11.06 15.43
N HIS A 179 -17.31 9.81 15.56
CA HIS A 179 -18.19 8.66 15.79
C HIS A 179 -17.90 7.90 17.10
N THR A 180 -17.11 8.47 18.02
CA THR A 180 -16.87 7.88 19.33
C THR A 180 -16.87 8.93 20.44
N GLU A 181 -17.31 8.53 21.63
CA GLU A 181 -17.16 9.32 22.87
C GLU A 181 -16.05 8.78 23.76
N ASP A 182 -15.30 7.78 23.32
CA ASP A 182 -14.15 7.22 24.04
C ASP A 182 -12.95 8.16 23.97
N GLU A 183 -12.69 8.89 25.04
CA GLU A 183 -11.64 9.91 25.09
C GLU A 183 -10.22 9.35 24.88
N ALA A 184 -9.97 8.09 25.28
CA ALA A 184 -8.65 7.47 25.04
C ALA A 184 -8.47 7.14 23.56
N VAL A 185 -9.53 6.66 22.89
CA VAL A 185 -9.50 6.42 21.43
C VAL A 185 -9.42 7.73 20.65
N LYS A 186 -10.16 8.78 21.07
CA LYS A 186 -10.02 10.13 20.48
C LYS A 186 -8.58 10.63 20.57
N LYS A 187 -7.95 10.46 21.73
CA LYS A 187 -6.55 10.89 21.92
C LYS A 187 -5.60 10.12 21.00
N LEU A 188 -5.74 8.80 20.92
CA LEU A 188 -4.92 7.98 20.01
C LEU A 188 -5.14 8.40 18.55
N ALA A 189 -6.39 8.55 18.11
CA ALA A 189 -6.71 8.96 16.76
C ALA A 189 -6.11 10.33 16.41
N GLN A 190 -6.16 11.30 17.33
CA GLN A 190 -5.54 12.60 17.13
C GLN A 190 -4.02 12.49 17.02
N ASN A 191 -3.37 11.68 17.87
CA ASN A 191 -1.93 11.45 17.81
C ASN A 191 -1.53 10.84 16.45
N ILE A 192 -2.30 9.87 15.92
CA ILE A 192 -2.09 9.29 14.61
C ILE A 192 -2.21 10.36 13.50
N VAL A 193 -3.25 11.21 13.56
CA VAL A 193 -3.41 12.32 12.60
C VAL A 193 -2.19 13.22 12.59
N ASP A 194 -1.77 13.68 13.77
CA ASP A 194 -0.68 14.66 13.91
C ASP A 194 0.65 14.08 13.41
N ALA A 195 0.99 12.86 13.85
CA ALA A 195 2.24 12.19 13.48
C ALA A 195 2.28 11.86 11.97
N GLN A 196 1.22 11.27 11.43
CA GLN A 196 1.25 10.82 10.04
C GLN A 196 1.11 11.99 9.05
N GLN A 197 0.48 13.10 9.41
CA GLN A 197 0.51 14.33 8.59
C GLN A 197 1.91 14.95 8.55
N GLU A 198 2.66 14.91 9.65
CA GLU A 198 4.06 15.36 9.69
C GLU A 198 4.92 14.48 8.77
N GLU A 199 4.77 13.16 8.85
CA GLU A 199 5.50 12.20 8.00
C GLU A 199 5.14 12.35 6.52
N ILE A 200 3.87 12.58 6.16
CA ILE A 200 3.44 12.92 4.80
C ILE A 200 4.15 14.18 4.30
N THR A 201 4.19 15.23 5.12
CA THR A 201 4.84 16.49 4.77
C THR A 201 6.34 16.30 4.54
N GLN A 202 6.99 15.52 5.40
CA GLN A 202 8.42 15.19 5.26
C GLN A 202 8.69 14.40 3.97
N MET A 203 7.89 13.36 3.68
CA MET A 203 8.04 12.58 2.43
C MET A 203 7.79 13.43 1.19
N GLN A 204 6.82 14.33 1.21
CA GLN A 204 6.56 15.26 0.11
C GLN A 204 7.77 16.18 -0.13
N SER A 205 8.38 16.72 0.91
CA SER A 205 9.59 17.54 0.78
C SER A 205 10.75 16.76 0.16
N ILE A 206 10.93 15.50 0.57
CA ILE A 206 11.95 14.64 -0.01
C ILE A 206 11.67 14.36 -1.49
N LEU A 207 10.42 14.09 -1.86
CA LEU A 207 10.03 13.88 -3.27
C LEU A 207 10.30 15.11 -4.14
N ASP A 208 10.09 16.31 -3.60
CA ASP A 208 10.33 17.55 -4.33
C ASP A 208 11.82 17.79 -4.61
N ASP A 209 12.70 17.24 -3.76
CA ASP A 209 14.17 17.33 -3.85
C ASP A 209 14.80 16.18 -4.65
N LEU A 210 14.06 15.10 -4.95
CA LEU A 210 14.57 14.00 -5.77
C LEU A 210 14.88 14.47 -7.21
N PRO A 211 15.94 13.93 -7.84
CA PRO A 211 16.25 14.21 -9.23
C PRO A 211 15.08 13.82 -10.14
N LYS A 212 14.58 14.76 -10.93
CA LYS A 212 13.54 14.49 -11.93
C LYS A 212 14.17 13.76 -13.12
N SER A 213 13.65 12.58 -13.43
CA SER A 213 14.05 11.74 -14.57
C SER A 213 13.77 12.40 -15.90
#